data_3b3b26ecec8cae2aeaaa06c4df34e596
#
_entry.id   3b3b26ecec8cae2aeaaa06c4df34e596
#
_cell.length_a   1.000
_cell.length_b   1.000
_cell.length_c   1.000
_cell.angle_alpha   90.00
_cell.angle_beta   90.00
_cell.angle_gamma   90.00
#
_symmetry.space_group_name_H-M   'P 1'
#
loop_
_entity.id
_entity.type
_entity.pdbx_description
1 polymer ?
#
loop_
_entity_poly.entity_id
_entity_poly.type
_entity_poly.pdbx_seq_one_letter_code
_entity_poly.pdbx_strand_id
1 'polypeptide(L)'
;MTSTRFLLLSLIFCLSFSLSQAQQLADKNPNLSYTSYSPKSSDQIIDREAYASKIYGFWLATCIANWTGLVTEMDKIGNVGDLKTGPFYTRADWGTPDQPNIWAAGVPSNLSPTIDFVLSDEDTLWGADDDTDIEYIYQELLLQNQTSSLTGEQIRNGWIKHIRAEEENYLWVSNQKAFDLMKSGLVPPATGDPLHNPEYDMIDAQLTTEIFGLYAPGRPDVAVRMSSLPIQTTARAESEWISKFYVHLFSLASTADSALPIKEQLFQLAEQAKSELPPASYPAAMYRYVKGLYASGIPWEQARDSVYQRYQVEQSDGYDISSRKLFCNGCFAAGINFAASLVSLFYGEGDLKETIKIGALAGWDSDNPTATWGGLIGLMLGKEGVEKEFGRKFSNKFHIHRTRQGFPGEGIDTFENMTQKGLWIIDRVVQEELKGGVDLNSNSWYIPKK
;
A
#
# COMPACT_ATOMS: atom_id res chain seq x y z
N MET A 1 -14.48 -22.98 -71.10
CA MET A 1 -13.12 -23.39 -70.68
C MET A 1 -12.49 -22.21 -70.05
N THR A 2 -11.81 -22.40 -68.87
CA THR A 2 -11.01 -21.44 -68.15
C THR A 2 -11.75 -20.39 -67.29
N SER A 3 -11.98 -20.70 -66.03
CA SER A 3 -11.62 -19.78 -64.94
C SER A 3 -11.90 -20.45 -63.58
N THR A 4 -10.93 -21.14 -63.07
CA THR A 4 -10.94 -21.64 -61.67
C THR A 4 -9.51 -21.69 -61.19
N ARG A 5 -8.94 -20.53 -60.73
CA ARG A 5 -7.66 -20.46 -60.02
C ARG A 5 -7.38 -19.04 -59.53
N PHE A 6 -8.22 -18.50 -58.65
CA PHE A 6 -7.90 -17.27 -57.91
C PHE A 6 -8.73 -17.17 -56.62
N LEU A 7 -8.64 -18.17 -55.74
CA LEU A 7 -9.37 -18.09 -54.47
C LEU A 7 -8.72 -18.92 -53.35
N LEU A 8 -7.38 -19.04 -53.35
CA LEU A 8 -6.70 -19.83 -52.31
C LEU A 8 -5.44 -19.15 -51.74
N LEU A 9 -5.24 -17.84 -51.95
CA LEU A 9 -4.09 -17.12 -51.42
C LEU A 9 -4.45 -16.00 -50.44
N SER A 10 -5.72 -15.79 -50.10
CA SER A 10 -6.14 -14.73 -49.18
C SER A 10 -6.47 -15.21 -47.74
N LEU A 11 -6.38 -16.50 -47.46
CA LEU A 11 -6.71 -17.04 -46.11
C LEU A 11 -5.49 -17.40 -45.23
N ILE A 12 -4.26 -17.26 -45.74
CA ILE A 12 -3.06 -17.58 -44.93
C ILE A 12 -2.42 -16.33 -44.33
N PHE A 13 -2.82 -15.13 -44.70
CA PHE A 13 -2.24 -13.87 -44.21
C PHE A 13 -2.98 -13.25 -43.00
N CYS A 14 -4.12 -13.79 -42.58
CA CYS A 14 -4.87 -13.29 -41.41
C CYS A 14 -4.65 -14.07 -40.11
N LEU A 15 -3.87 -15.16 -40.11
CA LEU A 15 -3.62 -15.97 -38.93
C LEU A 15 -2.27 -15.72 -38.26
N SER A 16 -1.44 -14.84 -38.83
CA SER A 16 -0.12 -14.51 -38.24
C SER A 16 -0.05 -13.15 -37.55
N PHE A 17 -1.17 -12.42 -37.41
CA PHE A 17 -1.20 -11.10 -36.72
C PHE A 17 -1.88 -11.13 -35.34
N SER A 18 -2.35 -12.28 -34.88
CA SER A 18 -3.05 -12.40 -33.58
C SER A 18 -2.20 -13.01 -32.47
N LEU A 19 -0.91 -13.28 -32.69
CA LEU A 19 -0.02 -13.92 -31.71
C LEU A 19 1.08 -13.01 -31.17
N SER A 20 1.07 -11.71 -31.45
CA SER A 20 2.13 -10.79 -31.01
C SER A 20 1.71 -9.73 -29.99
N GLN A 21 0.53 -9.80 -29.37
CA GLN A 21 0.11 -8.85 -28.32
C GLN A 21 0.00 -9.45 -26.91
N ALA A 22 0.31 -10.72 -26.72
CA ALA A 22 0.19 -11.39 -25.42
C ALA A 22 1.55 -11.74 -24.78
N GLN A 23 2.66 -11.15 -25.18
CA GLN A 23 3.97 -11.57 -24.69
C GLN A 23 4.91 -10.38 -24.46
N GLN A 24 4.54 -9.46 -23.56
CA GLN A 24 5.38 -8.28 -23.30
C GLN A 24 5.52 -7.89 -21.81
N LEU A 25 5.18 -8.77 -20.86
CA LEU A 25 5.26 -8.46 -19.43
C LEU A 25 6.35 -9.22 -18.66
N ALA A 26 7.31 -9.85 -19.32
CA ALA A 26 8.36 -10.62 -18.66
C ALA A 26 9.78 -10.28 -19.14
N ASP A 27 10.03 -9.00 -19.43
CA ASP A 27 11.34 -8.60 -19.90
C ASP A 27 12.42 -8.78 -18.82
N LYS A 28 13.57 -9.24 -19.28
CA LYS A 28 14.77 -9.38 -18.47
C LYS A 28 15.17 -8.05 -17.86
N ASN A 29 15.48 -8.03 -16.56
CA ASN A 29 16.07 -6.85 -15.92
C ASN A 29 17.43 -6.54 -16.58
N PRO A 30 17.58 -5.38 -17.25
CA PRO A 30 18.80 -5.02 -17.97
C PRO A 30 20.01 -4.84 -17.05
N ASN A 31 19.77 -4.62 -15.75
CA ASN A 31 20.80 -4.32 -14.76
C ASN A 31 21.04 -5.49 -13.78
N LEU A 32 20.61 -6.71 -14.14
CA LEU A 32 20.82 -7.90 -13.33
C LEU A 32 21.52 -8.99 -14.13
N SER A 33 22.61 -9.53 -13.58
CA SER A 33 23.24 -10.74 -14.09
C SER A 33 22.49 -11.94 -13.55
N TYR A 34 21.77 -12.66 -14.43
CA TYR A 34 21.03 -13.85 -14.05
C TYR A 34 21.95 -15.03 -13.87
N THR A 35 21.91 -15.65 -12.68
CA THR A 35 22.72 -16.81 -12.34
C THR A 35 21.91 -18.09 -12.57
N SER A 36 22.63 -19.17 -12.96
CA SER A 36 21.99 -20.48 -13.05
C SER A 36 21.52 -20.97 -11.68
N TYR A 37 20.33 -21.52 -11.63
CA TYR A 37 19.76 -22.13 -10.44
C TYR A 37 19.29 -23.56 -10.76
N SER A 38 19.51 -24.49 -9.85
CA SER A 38 18.99 -25.86 -9.97
C SER A 38 17.75 -26.00 -9.08
N PRO A 39 16.54 -26.01 -9.67
CA PRO A 39 15.30 -26.10 -8.90
C PRO A 39 15.25 -27.35 -8.03
N LYS A 40 14.74 -27.21 -6.82
CA LYS A 40 14.51 -28.29 -5.87
C LYS A 40 13.01 -28.59 -5.80
N SER A 41 12.65 -29.83 -5.51
CA SER A 41 11.24 -30.23 -5.35
C SER A 41 10.54 -29.53 -4.18
N SER A 42 11.32 -28.97 -3.24
CA SER A 42 10.81 -28.20 -2.11
C SER A 42 10.57 -26.72 -2.41
N ASP A 43 11.08 -26.21 -3.54
CA ASP A 43 10.95 -24.80 -3.86
C ASP A 43 9.48 -24.42 -4.14
N GLN A 44 9.08 -23.25 -3.71
CA GLN A 44 7.85 -22.64 -4.16
C GLN A 44 8.08 -22.09 -5.57
N ILE A 45 7.21 -22.46 -6.50
CA ILE A 45 7.26 -21.96 -7.88
C ILE A 45 6.20 -20.88 -8.01
N ILE A 46 6.61 -19.71 -8.49
CA ILE A 46 5.71 -18.57 -8.71
C ILE A 46 5.84 -18.16 -10.16
N ASP A 47 4.71 -18.15 -10.87
CA ASP A 47 4.61 -17.65 -12.24
C ASP A 47 4.70 -16.12 -12.24
N ARG A 48 5.63 -15.56 -13.05
CA ARG A 48 5.91 -14.12 -13.08
C ARG A 48 4.79 -13.31 -13.75
N GLU A 49 4.07 -13.89 -14.71
CA GLU A 49 2.96 -13.22 -15.38
C GLU A 49 1.73 -13.13 -14.46
N ALA A 50 1.41 -14.22 -13.78
CA ALA A 50 0.36 -14.22 -12.76
C ALA A 50 0.69 -13.23 -11.62
N TYR A 51 1.96 -13.13 -11.25
CA TYR A 51 2.39 -12.17 -10.23
C TYR A 51 2.37 -10.72 -10.74
N ALA A 52 2.64 -10.50 -12.03
CA ALA A 52 2.48 -9.19 -12.65
C ALA A 52 1.04 -8.67 -12.54
N SER A 53 0.04 -9.53 -12.80
CA SER A 53 -1.37 -9.18 -12.58
C SER A 53 -1.64 -8.76 -11.13
N LYS A 54 -0.99 -9.42 -10.15
CA LYS A 54 -1.10 -9.06 -8.74
C LYS A 54 -0.50 -7.69 -8.42
N ILE A 55 0.70 -7.38 -8.92
CA ILE A 55 1.34 -6.06 -8.73
C ILE A 55 0.49 -4.96 -9.37
N TYR A 56 -0.03 -5.22 -10.58
CA TYR A 56 -0.94 -4.28 -11.24
C TYR A 56 -2.21 -4.05 -10.41
N GLY A 57 -2.80 -5.14 -9.91
CA GLY A 57 -3.98 -5.09 -9.04
C GLY A 57 -3.73 -4.31 -7.76
N PHE A 58 -2.54 -4.45 -7.17
CA PHE A 58 -2.11 -3.63 -6.04
C PHE A 58 -2.16 -2.14 -6.39
N TRP A 59 -1.42 -1.67 -7.39
CA TRP A 59 -1.37 -0.26 -7.76
C TRP A 59 -2.74 0.32 -8.12
N LEU A 60 -3.52 -0.40 -8.91
CA LEU A 60 -4.85 0.04 -9.30
C LEU A 60 -5.79 0.18 -8.10
N ALA A 61 -5.84 -0.83 -7.25
CA ALA A 61 -6.75 -0.83 -6.11
C ALA A 61 -6.28 0.15 -5.02
N THR A 62 -4.96 0.34 -4.84
CA THR A 62 -4.42 1.38 -3.96
C THR A 62 -4.88 2.77 -4.42
N CYS A 63 -4.77 3.10 -5.71
CA CYS A 63 -5.23 4.39 -6.24
C CYS A 63 -6.75 4.59 -6.07
N ILE A 64 -7.57 3.57 -6.37
CA ILE A 64 -9.03 3.64 -6.16
C ILE A 64 -9.35 3.90 -4.70
N ALA A 65 -8.72 3.17 -3.82
CA ALA A 65 -9.01 3.17 -2.39
C ALA A 65 -8.51 4.45 -1.72
N ASN A 66 -7.27 4.86 -2.01
CA ASN A 66 -6.68 6.09 -1.52
C ASN A 66 -7.54 7.30 -1.90
N TRP A 67 -7.86 7.49 -3.17
CA TRP A 67 -8.68 8.60 -3.61
C TRP A 67 -10.09 8.60 -3.03
N THR A 68 -10.65 7.41 -2.79
CA THR A 68 -11.94 7.29 -2.10
C THR A 68 -11.84 7.69 -0.63
N GLY A 69 -10.76 7.31 0.04
CA GLY A 69 -10.50 7.68 1.43
C GLY A 69 -10.19 9.16 1.62
N LEU A 70 -9.45 9.79 0.68
CA LEU A 70 -9.17 11.22 0.67
C LEU A 70 -10.42 12.12 0.67
N VAL A 71 -11.59 11.61 0.25
CA VAL A 71 -12.84 12.37 0.31
C VAL A 71 -13.20 12.73 1.75
N THR A 72 -12.96 11.82 2.69
CA THR A 72 -13.36 11.92 4.10
C THR A 72 -12.19 12.10 5.07
N GLU A 73 -10.97 12.27 4.53
CA GLU A 73 -9.76 12.43 5.33
C GLU A 73 -9.90 13.55 6.34
N MET A 74 -9.69 13.24 7.61
CA MET A 74 -9.78 14.17 8.74
C MET A 74 -11.12 14.91 8.93
N ASP A 75 -12.20 14.47 8.29
CA ASP A 75 -13.53 15.02 8.55
C ASP A 75 -14.02 14.67 9.95
N LYS A 76 -13.72 13.46 10.40
CA LYS A 76 -14.18 12.90 11.67
C LYS A 76 -13.01 12.31 12.47
N ILE A 77 -12.61 13.06 13.51
CA ILE A 77 -11.56 12.63 14.45
C ILE A 77 -12.08 12.50 15.89
N GLY A 78 -13.39 12.61 16.09
CA GLY A 78 -14.02 12.62 17.40
C GLY A 78 -14.00 14.01 18.06
N ASN A 79 -14.25 14.05 19.36
CA ASN A 79 -14.44 15.27 20.14
C ASN A 79 -13.48 15.37 21.33
N VAL A 80 -12.20 15.09 21.12
CA VAL A 80 -11.15 15.20 22.14
C VAL A 80 -10.42 16.53 21.99
N GLY A 81 -10.12 17.18 23.12
CA GLY A 81 -9.44 18.48 23.14
C GLY A 81 -10.31 19.60 22.55
N ASP A 82 -9.69 20.51 21.82
CA ASP A 82 -10.36 21.71 21.28
C ASP A 82 -11.05 21.45 19.93
N LEU A 83 -10.59 20.48 19.17
CA LEU A 83 -11.21 20.09 17.91
C LEU A 83 -12.45 19.21 18.14
N LYS A 84 -13.56 19.62 17.55
CA LYS A 84 -14.88 18.98 17.67
C LYS A 84 -15.44 18.72 16.29
N THR A 85 -15.32 17.49 15.81
CA THR A 85 -15.82 17.12 14.47
C THR A 85 -17.20 16.46 14.50
N GLY A 86 -17.79 16.36 15.69
CA GLY A 86 -19.11 15.73 15.86
C GLY A 86 -19.04 14.19 15.85
N PRO A 87 -20.19 13.54 15.64
CA PRO A 87 -20.25 12.09 15.52
C PRO A 87 -19.52 11.62 14.27
N PHE A 88 -18.96 10.42 14.34
CA PHE A 88 -18.36 9.76 13.19
C PHE A 88 -19.43 9.40 12.15
N TYR A 89 -18.99 9.17 10.93
CA TYR A 89 -19.83 8.65 9.85
C TYR A 89 -20.38 7.26 10.16
N THR A 90 -21.48 6.94 9.53
CA THR A 90 -22.12 5.62 9.54
C THR A 90 -22.30 5.13 8.10
N ARG A 91 -22.71 3.89 7.91
CA ARG A 91 -23.04 3.38 6.57
C ARG A 91 -24.13 4.18 5.84
N ALA A 92 -24.96 4.93 6.56
CA ALA A 92 -26.00 5.77 5.96
C ALA A 92 -25.43 7.03 5.31
N ASP A 93 -24.19 7.41 5.63
CA ASP A 93 -23.51 8.57 5.06
C ASP A 93 -22.89 8.28 3.68
N TRP A 94 -22.77 7.02 3.29
CA TRP A 94 -22.31 6.66 1.96
C TRP A 94 -23.28 7.16 0.87
N GLY A 95 -22.78 7.88 -0.11
CA GLY A 95 -23.57 8.53 -1.16
C GLY A 95 -24.18 9.86 -0.76
N THR A 96 -23.93 10.37 0.46
CA THR A 96 -24.37 11.68 0.92
C THR A 96 -23.30 12.75 0.62
N PRO A 97 -23.63 14.06 0.68
CA PRO A 97 -22.67 15.11 0.53
C PRO A 97 -21.51 15.00 1.53
N ASP A 98 -20.30 15.25 1.02
CA ASP A 98 -19.10 15.34 1.82
C ASP A 98 -19.17 16.49 2.84
N GLN A 99 -18.46 16.34 3.96
CA GLN A 99 -18.42 17.31 5.04
C GLN A 99 -17.02 17.94 5.16
N PRO A 100 -16.89 19.12 5.80
CA PRO A 100 -15.59 19.76 5.94
C PRO A 100 -14.64 18.97 6.84
N ASN A 101 -13.40 18.87 6.42
CA ASN A 101 -12.32 18.36 7.26
C ASN A 101 -11.80 19.43 8.25
N ILE A 102 -10.86 19.05 9.12
CA ILE A 102 -10.31 19.93 10.17
C ILE A 102 -9.54 21.15 9.64
N TRP A 103 -9.11 21.15 8.39
CA TRP A 103 -8.34 22.25 7.80
C TRP A 103 -9.20 23.22 6.97
N ALA A 104 -10.28 22.76 6.38
CA ALA A 104 -11.08 23.49 5.39
C ALA A 104 -12.57 23.52 5.79
N ALA A 105 -12.86 24.01 7.00
CA ALA A 105 -14.22 24.08 7.50
C ALA A 105 -15.17 24.75 6.49
N GLY A 106 -16.27 24.07 6.13
CA GLY A 106 -17.26 24.50 5.16
C GLY A 106 -16.92 24.23 3.69
N VAL A 107 -15.81 23.52 3.39
CA VAL A 107 -15.37 23.18 2.04
C VAL A 107 -15.35 21.65 1.89
N PRO A 108 -16.15 21.05 0.98
CA PRO A 108 -16.05 19.64 0.69
C PRO A 108 -14.75 19.31 -0.06
N SER A 109 -14.42 18.00 -0.16
CA SER A 109 -13.27 17.50 -0.91
C SER A 109 -13.29 17.97 -2.37
N ASN A 110 -12.11 18.32 -2.90
CA ASN A 110 -11.92 18.65 -4.31
C ASN A 110 -12.04 17.42 -5.24
N LEU A 111 -11.97 16.21 -4.69
CA LEU A 111 -12.03 14.95 -5.46
C LEU A 111 -13.48 14.55 -5.76
N SER A 112 -14.36 14.69 -4.77
CA SER A 112 -15.77 14.38 -4.91
C SER A 112 -16.61 15.27 -3.98
N PRO A 113 -17.76 15.76 -4.44
CA PRO A 113 -18.70 16.47 -3.57
C PRO A 113 -19.54 15.52 -2.70
N THR A 114 -19.41 14.21 -2.90
CA THR A 114 -20.16 13.18 -2.19
C THR A 114 -19.20 12.08 -1.70
N ILE A 115 -19.54 11.45 -0.60
CA ILE A 115 -18.81 10.29 -0.04
C ILE A 115 -19.15 9.07 -0.87
N ASP A 116 -18.38 8.82 -1.92
CA ASP A 116 -18.56 7.69 -2.84
C ASP A 116 -17.21 7.31 -3.45
N PHE A 117 -17.15 6.19 -4.20
CA PHE A 117 -15.94 5.80 -4.91
C PHE A 117 -15.46 6.88 -5.86
N VAL A 118 -14.20 7.24 -5.76
CA VAL A 118 -13.53 8.09 -6.74
C VAL A 118 -12.84 7.20 -7.77
N LEU A 119 -13.27 7.30 -9.01
CA LEU A 119 -12.84 6.41 -10.09
C LEU A 119 -12.29 7.23 -11.26
N SER A 120 -11.19 6.76 -11.83
CA SER A 120 -10.52 7.37 -12.97
C SER A 120 -10.87 6.61 -14.26
N ASP A 121 -11.42 7.31 -15.27
CA ASP A 121 -11.74 6.74 -16.58
C ASP A 121 -10.49 6.40 -17.39
N GLU A 122 -10.58 5.48 -18.36
CA GLU A 122 -9.44 4.94 -19.12
C GLU A 122 -8.56 6.01 -19.79
N ASP A 123 -9.12 7.17 -20.14
CA ASP A 123 -8.42 8.29 -20.78
C ASP A 123 -7.90 9.36 -19.81
N THR A 124 -8.09 9.17 -18.50
CA THR A 124 -7.67 10.11 -17.46
C THR A 124 -6.37 9.68 -16.74
N LEU A 125 -6.02 10.34 -15.65
CA LEU A 125 -4.83 10.05 -14.84
C LEU A 125 -5.26 9.80 -13.39
N TRP A 126 -4.62 8.82 -12.72
CA TRP A 126 -4.60 8.78 -11.27
C TRP A 126 -3.55 9.78 -10.77
N GLY A 127 -3.89 10.59 -9.82
CA GLY A 127 -2.92 11.38 -9.06
C GLY A 127 -2.32 10.55 -7.92
N ALA A 128 -1.47 11.19 -7.16
CA ALA A 128 -0.81 10.61 -6.01
C ALA A 128 -0.83 11.57 -4.84
N ASP A 129 -0.74 11.04 -3.65
CA ASP A 129 -0.36 11.68 -2.41
C ASP A 129 0.74 10.88 -1.73
N ASP A 130 1.00 11.05 -0.43
CA ASP A 130 2.08 10.35 0.26
C ASP A 130 1.84 8.85 0.46
N ASP A 131 0.58 8.37 0.48
CA ASP A 131 0.26 6.93 0.51
C ASP A 131 0.69 6.17 -0.75
N THR A 132 0.87 6.86 -1.87
CA THR A 132 1.22 6.23 -3.14
C THR A 132 2.57 6.68 -3.68
N ASP A 133 2.94 7.95 -3.52
CA ASP A 133 4.12 8.51 -4.16
C ASP A 133 5.43 8.14 -3.46
N ILE A 134 5.43 7.93 -2.14
CA ILE A 134 6.64 7.50 -1.41
C ILE A 134 6.93 6.02 -1.69
N GLU A 135 5.92 5.18 -1.85
CA GLU A 135 6.11 3.80 -2.31
C GLU A 135 6.71 3.76 -3.72
N TYR A 136 6.21 4.61 -4.63
CA TYR A 136 6.78 4.77 -5.96
C TYR A 136 8.24 5.24 -5.89
N ILE A 137 8.56 6.19 -5.00
CA ILE A 137 9.95 6.63 -4.78
C ILE A 137 10.83 5.46 -4.33
N TYR A 138 10.40 4.65 -3.37
CA TYR A 138 11.17 3.47 -2.93
C TYR A 138 11.38 2.45 -4.05
N GLN A 139 10.37 2.21 -4.89
CA GLN A 139 10.54 1.38 -6.08
C GLN A 139 11.65 1.92 -6.98
N GLU A 140 11.62 3.21 -7.29
CA GLU A 140 12.63 3.86 -8.13
C GLU A 140 14.01 3.85 -7.49
N LEU A 141 14.12 4.04 -6.18
CA LEU A 141 15.40 4.00 -5.47
C LEU A 141 16.06 2.62 -5.51
N LEU A 142 15.30 1.54 -5.37
CA LEU A 142 15.81 0.18 -5.52
C LEU A 142 16.39 -0.06 -6.92
N LEU A 143 15.70 0.44 -7.96
CA LEU A 143 16.15 0.32 -9.36
C LEU A 143 17.36 1.19 -9.65
N GLN A 144 17.34 2.47 -9.26
CA GLN A 144 18.42 3.42 -9.49
C GLN A 144 19.72 2.98 -8.81
N ASN A 145 19.62 2.41 -7.62
CA ASN A 145 20.77 1.91 -6.87
C ASN A 145 21.12 0.44 -7.21
N GLN A 146 20.35 -0.21 -8.07
CA GLN A 146 20.56 -1.61 -8.47
C GLN A 146 20.75 -2.54 -7.26
N THR A 147 19.90 -2.42 -6.24
CA THR A 147 20.01 -3.12 -4.98
C THR A 147 18.67 -3.75 -4.56
N SER A 148 18.74 -4.82 -3.81
CA SER A 148 17.56 -5.43 -3.13
C SER A 148 17.26 -4.76 -1.78
N SER A 149 18.22 -4.00 -1.21
CA SER A 149 18.07 -3.36 0.08
C SER A 149 18.76 -2.00 0.10
N LEU A 150 18.06 -0.96 0.52
CA LEU A 150 18.58 0.40 0.56
C LEU A 150 19.43 0.65 1.80
N THR A 151 20.50 1.44 1.64
CA THR A 151 21.22 2.02 2.77
C THR A 151 20.58 3.34 3.20
N GLY A 152 20.85 3.79 4.43
CA GLY A 152 20.35 5.07 4.91
C GLY A 152 20.80 6.26 4.03
N GLU A 153 22.03 6.23 3.51
CA GLU A 153 22.52 7.25 2.58
C GLU A 153 21.78 7.25 1.25
N GLN A 154 21.44 6.07 0.71
CA GLN A 154 20.66 5.95 -0.51
C GLN A 154 19.25 6.51 -0.31
N ILE A 155 18.62 6.22 0.84
CA ILE A 155 17.31 6.79 1.18
C ILE A 155 17.42 8.32 1.28
N ARG A 156 18.34 8.84 2.09
CA ARG A 156 18.56 10.29 2.22
C ARG A 156 18.77 10.97 0.88
N ASN A 157 19.69 10.46 0.08
CA ASN A 157 20.03 11.07 -1.21
C ASN A 157 18.85 11.00 -2.19
N GLY A 158 18.08 9.91 -2.15
CA GLY A 158 16.87 9.74 -2.94
C GLY A 158 15.78 10.73 -2.57
N TRP A 159 15.48 10.86 -1.28
CA TRP A 159 14.47 11.80 -0.80
C TRP A 159 14.83 13.25 -1.13
N ILE A 160 16.09 13.67 -0.89
CA ILE A 160 16.56 15.03 -1.22
C ILE A 160 16.49 15.28 -2.73
N LYS A 161 16.78 14.28 -3.56
CA LYS A 161 16.74 14.39 -5.02
C LYS A 161 15.30 14.49 -5.55
N HIS A 162 14.40 13.69 -4.98
CA HIS A 162 13.08 13.45 -5.57
C HIS A 162 11.94 14.25 -4.93
N ILE A 163 12.15 14.85 -3.76
CA ILE A 163 11.17 15.66 -3.05
C ILE A 163 11.60 17.12 -3.09
N ARG A 164 10.71 18.01 -3.52
CA ARG A 164 10.97 19.45 -3.54
C ARG A 164 11.04 20.01 -2.14
N ALA A 165 11.97 20.92 -1.90
CA ALA A 165 12.20 21.58 -0.62
C ALA A 165 11.81 23.05 -0.60
N GLU A 166 11.54 23.65 -1.76
CA GLU A 166 11.36 25.07 -1.96
C GLU A 166 9.93 25.55 -1.75
N GLU A 167 8.99 24.62 -1.69
CA GLU A 167 7.56 24.89 -1.50
C GLU A 167 6.97 23.91 -0.48
N GLU A 168 5.73 24.10 -0.10
CA GLU A 168 4.96 23.11 0.64
C GLU A 168 4.94 21.82 -0.17
N ASN A 169 5.53 20.76 0.39
CA ASN A 169 5.82 19.53 -0.34
C ASN A 169 4.88 18.37 0.02
N TYR A 170 3.87 18.62 0.85
CA TYR A 170 2.88 17.63 1.23
C TYR A 170 3.50 16.35 1.79
N LEU A 171 4.61 16.51 2.50
CA LEU A 171 5.07 15.55 3.49
C LEU A 171 4.50 15.97 4.83
N TRP A 172 3.89 15.05 5.52
CA TRP A 172 3.27 15.35 6.80
C TRP A 172 4.11 14.81 7.98
N VAL A 173 3.85 15.30 9.13
CA VAL A 173 4.27 14.85 10.46
C VAL A 173 5.69 14.25 10.49
N SER A 174 5.84 12.92 10.64
CA SER A 174 7.15 12.28 10.76
C SER A 174 7.93 12.22 9.44
N ASN A 175 7.25 12.17 8.29
CA ASN A 175 7.88 12.29 6.97
C ASN A 175 8.52 13.66 6.79
N GLN A 176 7.79 14.75 7.05
CA GLN A 176 8.35 16.11 6.97
C GLN A 176 9.53 16.28 7.91
N LYS A 177 9.39 15.82 9.16
CA LYS A 177 10.47 15.92 10.14
C LYS A 177 11.70 15.13 9.70
N ALA A 178 11.54 13.91 9.20
CA ALA A 178 12.65 13.10 8.70
C ALA A 178 13.33 13.77 7.49
N PHE A 179 12.56 14.35 6.56
CA PHE A 179 13.09 15.09 5.42
C PHE A 179 13.93 16.30 5.84
N ASP A 180 13.48 17.10 6.82
CA ASP A 180 14.23 18.22 7.35
C ASP A 180 15.53 17.78 8.03
N LEU A 181 15.51 16.67 8.76
CA LEU A 181 16.69 16.07 9.35
C LEU A 181 17.66 15.59 8.26
N MET A 182 17.16 14.98 7.19
CA MET A 182 18.01 14.55 6.06
C MET A 182 18.65 15.75 5.35
N LYS A 183 17.93 16.85 5.15
CA LYS A 183 18.51 18.11 4.64
C LYS A 183 19.61 18.65 5.53
N SER A 184 19.48 18.50 6.85
CA SER A 184 20.50 18.92 7.80
C SER A 184 21.70 17.97 7.92
N GLY A 185 21.68 16.84 7.20
CA GLY A 185 22.78 15.89 7.11
C GLY A 185 22.59 14.58 7.88
N LEU A 186 21.48 14.40 8.62
CA LEU A 186 21.21 13.12 9.26
C LEU A 186 20.83 12.07 8.22
N VAL A 187 21.09 10.82 8.58
CA VAL A 187 20.87 9.66 7.72
C VAL A 187 19.98 8.65 8.46
N PRO A 188 18.99 8.00 7.81
CA PRO A 188 18.32 6.87 8.41
C PRO A 188 19.32 5.81 8.94
N PRO A 189 19.11 5.23 10.12
CA PRO A 189 17.92 5.28 10.94
C PRO A 189 17.84 6.43 11.95
N ALA A 190 18.78 7.37 12.00
CA ALA A 190 18.77 8.47 12.96
C ALA A 190 17.60 9.46 12.74
N THR A 191 17.09 9.56 11.52
CA THR A 191 15.97 10.46 11.16
C THR A 191 14.64 10.07 11.77
N GLY A 192 14.44 8.81 12.12
CA GLY A 192 13.25 8.34 12.83
C GLY A 192 13.51 8.10 14.33
N ASP A 193 14.71 8.40 14.84
CA ASP A 193 15.03 8.23 16.26
C ASP A 193 14.29 9.26 17.12
N PRO A 194 13.63 8.87 18.23
CA PRO A 194 12.92 9.78 19.13
C PRO A 194 13.75 10.96 19.63
N LEU A 195 15.08 10.83 19.68
CA LEU A 195 15.99 11.93 20.06
C LEU A 195 16.01 13.06 19.01
N HIS A 196 15.68 12.76 17.77
CA HIS A 196 15.76 13.70 16.66
C HIS A 196 14.39 13.98 16.03
N ASN A 197 13.52 12.98 16.00
CA ASN A 197 12.18 13.06 15.43
C ASN A 197 11.13 12.83 16.52
N PRO A 198 10.55 13.89 17.09
CA PRO A 198 9.51 13.75 18.12
C PRO A 198 8.20 13.16 17.58
N GLU A 199 8.04 13.10 16.26
CA GLU A 199 6.87 12.54 15.55
C GLU A 199 7.06 11.06 15.19
N TYR A 200 8.02 10.36 15.77
CA TYR A 200 8.41 8.99 15.45
C TYR A 200 7.30 7.95 15.60
N ASP A 201 6.22 8.26 16.27
CA ASP A 201 5.06 7.40 16.53
C ASP A 201 3.82 7.78 15.69
N MET A 202 4.02 8.61 14.66
CA MET A 202 2.98 8.96 13.70
C MET A 202 2.87 7.90 12.59
N ILE A 203 1.85 8.03 11.75
CA ILE A 203 1.39 7.02 10.79
C ILE A 203 2.35 6.78 9.61
N ASP A 204 3.15 7.76 9.24
CA ASP A 204 3.83 7.85 7.94
C ASP A 204 4.60 6.60 7.47
N ALA A 205 5.23 5.84 8.38
CA ALA A 205 5.96 4.64 7.96
C ALA A 205 5.03 3.50 7.51
N GLN A 206 3.82 3.41 8.07
CA GLN A 206 2.89 2.33 7.71
C GLN A 206 2.24 2.54 6.34
N LEU A 207 2.09 3.78 5.89
CA LEU A 207 1.49 4.12 4.60
C LEU A 207 2.51 4.17 3.44
N THR A 208 3.81 4.09 3.73
CA THR A 208 4.85 4.29 2.71
C THR A 208 5.73 3.07 2.45
N THR A 209 5.49 1.94 3.14
CA THR A 209 6.44 0.81 3.13
C THR A 209 5.83 -0.55 2.80
N GLU A 210 4.53 -0.66 2.57
CA GLU A 210 3.85 -1.93 2.27
C GLU A 210 4.39 -2.60 1.02
N ILE A 211 4.83 -1.83 0.03
CA ILE A 211 5.38 -2.31 -1.24
C ILE A 211 6.57 -3.28 -1.05
N PHE A 212 7.32 -3.15 0.04
CA PHE A 212 8.40 -4.11 0.34
C PHE A 212 7.88 -5.53 0.59
N GLY A 213 6.62 -5.67 1.02
CA GLY A 213 5.96 -6.96 1.12
C GLY A 213 5.83 -7.66 -0.22
N LEU A 214 5.51 -6.92 -1.28
CA LEU A 214 5.38 -7.46 -2.64
C LEU A 214 6.72 -7.97 -3.18
N TYR A 215 7.83 -7.34 -2.79
CA TYR A 215 9.14 -7.66 -3.36
C TYR A 215 9.80 -8.93 -2.80
N ALA A 216 9.25 -9.49 -1.72
CA ALA A 216 9.69 -10.77 -1.17
C ALA A 216 8.51 -11.76 -1.05
N PRO A 217 8.05 -12.36 -2.18
CA PRO A 217 6.85 -13.19 -2.22
C PRO A 217 6.90 -14.36 -1.26
N GLY A 218 5.92 -14.43 -0.32
CA GLY A 218 5.79 -15.49 0.67
C GLY A 218 6.97 -15.58 1.66
N ARG A 219 7.82 -14.56 1.74
CA ARG A 219 9.00 -14.51 2.60
C ARG A 219 9.01 -13.26 3.48
N PRO A 220 8.09 -13.16 4.46
CA PRO A 220 7.95 -12.00 5.33
C PRO A 220 9.23 -11.69 6.11
N ASP A 221 10.03 -12.67 6.46
CA ASP A 221 11.33 -12.47 7.10
C ASP A 221 12.29 -11.64 6.24
N VAL A 222 12.23 -11.78 4.93
CA VAL A 222 13.04 -11.00 3.99
C VAL A 222 12.39 -9.63 3.76
N ALA A 223 11.09 -9.58 3.54
CA ALA A 223 10.35 -8.34 3.37
C ALA A 223 10.56 -7.36 4.53
N VAL A 224 10.37 -7.81 5.77
CA VAL A 224 10.58 -7.03 7.00
C VAL A 224 12.05 -6.57 7.14
N ARG A 225 13.02 -7.43 6.77
CA ARG A 225 14.43 -7.02 6.78
C ARG A 225 14.71 -5.91 5.75
N MET A 226 14.20 -6.04 4.53
CA MET A 226 14.38 -5.05 3.45
C MET A 226 13.72 -3.71 3.79
N SER A 227 12.56 -3.73 4.42
CA SER A 227 11.82 -2.53 4.83
C SER A 227 12.34 -1.87 6.12
N SER A 228 13.27 -2.49 6.86
CA SER A 228 13.67 -2.00 8.18
C SER A 228 14.20 -0.57 8.15
N LEU A 229 15.10 -0.20 7.23
CA LEU A 229 15.59 1.17 7.11
C LEU A 229 14.54 2.14 6.54
N PRO A 230 13.79 1.80 5.48
CA PRO A 230 12.63 2.59 5.06
C PRO A 230 11.67 2.91 6.21
N ILE A 231 11.23 1.94 6.98
CA ILE A 231 10.39 2.14 8.17
C ILE A 231 11.10 3.04 9.19
N GLN A 232 12.35 2.74 9.50
CA GLN A 232 13.14 3.49 10.46
C GLN A 232 13.59 4.87 9.97
N THR A 233 13.24 5.26 8.77
CA THR A 233 13.41 6.64 8.29
C THR A 233 12.55 7.60 9.11
N THR A 234 11.36 7.19 9.52
CA THR A 234 10.37 8.03 10.20
C THR A 234 9.84 7.43 11.51
N ALA A 235 9.94 6.11 11.74
CA ALA A 235 9.25 5.41 12.82
C ALA A 235 10.16 4.66 13.78
N ARG A 236 9.72 4.53 15.04
CA ARG A 236 10.30 3.68 16.09
C ARG A 236 9.22 3.09 16.98
N ALA A 237 9.61 2.08 17.75
CA ALA A 237 8.76 1.41 18.73
C ALA A 237 7.45 0.92 18.09
N GLU A 238 6.31 1.35 18.62
CA GLU A 238 5.00 0.84 18.22
C GLU A 238 4.66 1.12 16.74
N SER A 239 4.99 2.29 16.24
CA SER A 239 4.77 2.63 14.82
C SER A 239 5.66 1.81 13.88
N GLU A 240 6.90 1.47 14.30
CA GLU A 240 7.75 0.53 13.58
C GLU A 240 7.15 -0.88 13.56
N TRP A 241 6.60 -1.36 14.68
CA TRP A 241 5.98 -2.69 14.73
C TRP A 241 4.69 -2.77 13.91
N ILE A 242 3.88 -1.72 13.92
CA ILE A 242 2.69 -1.61 13.07
C ILE A 242 3.09 -1.66 11.59
N SER A 243 4.09 -0.89 11.17
CA SER A 243 4.56 -0.90 9.78
C SER A 243 5.09 -2.29 9.36
N LYS A 244 5.84 -2.96 10.24
CA LYS A 244 6.28 -4.35 10.01
C LYS A 244 5.11 -5.33 9.90
N PHE A 245 4.05 -5.14 10.67
CA PHE A 245 2.84 -5.95 10.55
C PHE A 245 2.25 -5.86 9.13
N TYR A 246 2.14 -4.66 8.56
CA TYR A 246 1.65 -4.49 7.19
C TYR A 246 2.58 -5.15 6.17
N VAL A 247 3.87 -4.86 6.20
CA VAL A 247 4.87 -5.47 5.29
C VAL A 247 4.84 -7.00 5.36
N HIS A 248 4.76 -7.57 6.56
CA HIS A 248 4.63 -9.01 6.77
C HIS A 248 3.38 -9.56 6.11
N LEU A 249 2.24 -8.90 6.34
CA LEU A 249 0.94 -9.30 5.81
C LEU A 249 0.93 -9.25 4.28
N PHE A 250 1.45 -8.19 3.66
CA PHE A 250 1.57 -8.06 2.21
C PHE A 250 2.44 -9.17 1.60
N SER A 251 3.58 -9.49 2.24
CA SER A 251 4.44 -10.58 1.77
C SER A 251 3.72 -11.93 1.76
N LEU A 252 2.96 -12.24 2.80
CA LEU A 252 2.17 -13.47 2.85
C LEU A 252 1.03 -13.45 1.82
N ALA A 253 0.30 -12.34 1.71
CA ALA A 253 -0.84 -12.20 0.79
C ALA A 253 -0.43 -12.28 -0.68
N SER A 254 0.80 -11.89 -1.02
CA SER A 254 1.33 -11.95 -2.38
C SER A 254 1.32 -13.38 -2.96
N THR A 255 1.37 -14.40 -2.10
CA THR A 255 1.31 -15.82 -2.50
C THR A 255 0.02 -16.50 -2.07
N ALA A 256 -1.02 -15.73 -1.72
CA ALA A 256 -2.34 -16.28 -1.42
C ALA A 256 -2.92 -17.05 -2.61
N ASP A 257 -3.65 -18.11 -2.32
CA ASP A 257 -4.27 -18.97 -3.32
C ASP A 257 -5.56 -18.34 -3.84
N SER A 258 -5.58 -17.95 -5.10
CA SER A 258 -6.76 -17.35 -5.74
C SER A 258 -7.99 -18.27 -5.83
N ALA A 259 -7.83 -19.58 -5.59
CA ALA A 259 -8.93 -20.55 -5.56
C ALA A 259 -9.66 -20.60 -4.21
N LEU A 260 -9.09 -19.99 -3.17
CA LEU A 260 -9.69 -19.96 -1.84
C LEU A 260 -10.37 -18.62 -1.55
N PRO A 261 -11.41 -18.60 -0.69
CA PRO A 261 -12.06 -17.35 -0.29
C PRO A 261 -11.07 -16.36 0.34
N ILE A 262 -11.12 -15.10 -0.08
CA ILE A 262 -10.20 -14.05 0.40
C ILE A 262 -10.33 -13.86 1.91
N LYS A 263 -11.56 -13.83 2.44
CA LYS A 263 -11.83 -13.61 3.86
C LYS A 263 -11.04 -14.55 4.77
N GLU A 264 -11.15 -15.85 4.53
CA GLU A 264 -10.50 -16.87 5.36
C GLU A 264 -8.98 -16.74 5.31
N GLN A 265 -8.44 -16.54 4.10
CA GLN A 265 -7.01 -16.34 3.93
C GLN A 265 -6.55 -15.06 4.63
N LEU A 266 -7.21 -13.94 4.38
CA LEU A 266 -6.85 -12.63 4.94
C LEU A 266 -6.79 -12.67 6.47
N PHE A 267 -7.79 -13.31 7.12
CA PHE A 267 -7.82 -13.43 8.58
C PHE A 267 -6.69 -14.33 9.11
N GLN A 268 -6.37 -15.42 8.40
CA GLN A 268 -5.24 -16.29 8.76
C GLN A 268 -3.90 -15.59 8.59
N LEU A 269 -3.71 -14.84 7.50
CA LEU A 269 -2.49 -14.10 7.22
C LEU A 269 -2.29 -12.96 8.22
N ALA A 270 -3.35 -12.22 8.57
CA ALA A 270 -3.31 -11.19 9.60
C ALA A 270 -2.94 -11.77 10.98
N GLU A 271 -3.44 -12.95 11.32
CA GLU A 271 -3.07 -13.64 12.57
C GLU A 271 -1.58 -14.04 12.58
N GLN A 272 -1.00 -14.39 11.44
CA GLN A 272 0.43 -14.66 11.32
C GLN A 272 1.25 -13.36 11.44
N ALA A 273 0.86 -12.31 10.71
CA ALA A 273 1.53 -11.01 10.74
C ALA A 273 1.52 -10.35 12.13
N LYS A 274 0.53 -10.67 12.99
CA LYS A 274 0.48 -10.24 14.38
C LYS A 274 1.75 -10.59 15.18
N SER A 275 2.55 -11.54 14.72
CA SER A 275 3.84 -11.86 15.34
C SER A 275 4.83 -10.68 15.37
N GLU A 276 4.65 -9.68 14.52
CA GLU A 276 5.44 -8.44 14.54
C GLU A 276 5.07 -7.49 15.70
N LEU A 277 3.89 -7.70 16.30
CA LEU A 277 3.40 -6.88 17.42
C LEU A 277 3.78 -7.53 18.74
N PRO A 278 4.67 -6.94 19.56
CA PRO A 278 5.02 -7.48 20.88
C PRO A 278 3.76 -7.69 21.73
N PRO A 279 3.57 -8.87 22.36
CA PRO A 279 2.29 -9.25 22.99
C PRO A 279 1.78 -8.28 24.07
N ALA A 280 2.69 -7.55 24.73
CA ALA A 280 2.35 -6.58 25.77
C ALA A 280 2.15 -5.15 25.25
N SER A 281 2.35 -4.91 23.97
CA SER A 281 2.22 -3.58 23.35
C SER A 281 0.75 -3.19 23.13
N TYR A 282 0.50 -1.88 23.04
CA TYR A 282 -0.84 -1.39 22.72
C TYR A 282 -1.32 -1.81 21.30
N PRO A 283 -0.47 -1.90 20.25
CA PRO A 283 -0.95 -2.41 18.96
C PRO A 283 -1.44 -3.85 19.02
N ALA A 284 -0.76 -4.71 19.79
CA ALA A 284 -1.23 -6.08 20.01
C ALA A 284 -2.55 -6.13 20.80
N ALA A 285 -2.75 -5.20 21.75
CA ALA A 285 -4.02 -5.05 22.46
C ALA A 285 -5.13 -4.55 21.55
N MET A 286 -4.85 -3.54 20.68
CA MET A 286 -5.77 -3.04 19.66
C MET A 286 -6.22 -4.14 18.71
N TYR A 287 -5.29 -4.94 18.19
CA TYR A 287 -5.61 -6.08 17.32
C TYR A 287 -6.57 -7.06 18.01
N ARG A 288 -6.27 -7.47 19.25
CA ARG A 288 -7.14 -8.39 20.01
C ARG A 288 -8.49 -7.78 20.29
N TYR A 289 -8.55 -6.50 20.62
CA TYR A 289 -9.77 -5.79 20.96
C TYR A 289 -10.72 -5.71 19.76
N VAL A 290 -10.25 -5.18 18.62
CA VAL A 290 -11.08 -5.05 17.41
C VAL A 290 -11.53 -6.42 16.90
N LYS A 291 -10.63 -7.41 16.86
CA LYS A 291 -10.99 -8.80 16.50
C LYS A 291 -12.04 -9.38 17.44
N GLY A 292 -11.96 -9.07 18.74
CA GLY A 292 -12.93 -9.49 19.74
C GLY A 292 -14.31 -8.87 19.54
N LEU A 293 -14.38 -7.58 19.20
CA LEU A 293 -15.63 -6.89 18.86
C LEU A 293 -16.29 -7.51 17.63
N TYR A 294 -15.49 -7.75 16.57
CA TYR A 294 -15.98 -8.45 15.38
C TYR A 294 -16.52 -9.85 15.71
N ALA A 295 -15.76 -10.67 16.45
CA ALA A 295 -16.16 -12.01 16.83
C ALA A 295 -17.43 -12.04 17.72
N SER A 296 -17.70 -10.95 18.45
CA SER A 296 -18.88 -10.78 19.27
C SER A 296 -20.12 -10.27 18.50
N GLY A 297 -19.98 -10.05 17.18
CA GLY A 297 -21.07 -9.57 16.33
C GLY A 297 -21.48 -8.12 16.59
N ILE A 298 -20.59 -7.31 17.18
CA ILE A 298 -20.82 -5.86 17.36
C ILE A 298 -20.78 -5.20 15.97
N PRO A 299 -21.73 -4.34 15.57
CA PRO A 299 -21.66 -3.60 14.30
C PRO A 299 -20.40 -2.76 14.19
N TRP A 300 -19.89 -2.57 12.96
CA TRP A 300 -18.60 -1.88 12.74
C TRP A 300 -18.60 -0.43 13.25
N GLU A 301 -19.71 0.28 13.13
CA GLU A 301 -19.84 1.64 13.67
C GLU A 301 -19.64 1.68 15.19
N GLN A 302 -20.26 0.74 15.89
CA GLN A 302 -20.11 0.62 17.35
C GLN A 302 -18.69 0.12 17.72
N ALA A 303 -18.09 -0.72 16.90
CA ALA A 303 -16.71 -1.17 17.09
C ALA A 303 -15.74 0.01 16.94
N ARG A 304 -15.90 0.85 15.90
CA ARG A 304 -15.14 2.06 15.69
C ARG A 304 -15.33 3.05 16.85
N ASP A 305 -16.57 3.29 17.29
CA ASP A 305 -16.85 4.16 18.42
C ASP A 305 -16.22 3.63 19.72
N SER A 306 -16.17 2.31 19.88
CA SER A 306 -15.49 1.66 21.01
C SER A 306 -13.97 1.84 20.93
N VAL A 307 -13.38 1.80 19.74
CA VAL A 307 -11.96 2.12 19.52
C VAL A 307 -11.67 3.57 19.92
N TYR A 308 -12.47 4.52 19.44
CA TYR A 308 -12.37 5.92 19.82
C TYR A 308 -12.43 6.11 21.33
N GLN A 309 -13.47 5.56 21.99
CA GLN A 309 -13.65 5.69 23.44
C GLN A 309 -12.48 5.09 24.20
N ARG A 310 -12.08 3.87 23.87
CA ARG A 310 -11.03 3.14 24.60
C ARG A 310 -9.65 3.77 24.46
N TYR A 311 -9.26 4.15 23.23
CA TYR A 311 -7.89 4.56 22.96
C TYR A 311 -7.72 6.08 22.94
N GLN A 312 -8.61 6.82 22.31
CA GLN A 312 -8.43 8.28 22.22
C GLN A 312 -8.97 9.02 23.45
N VAL A 313 -10.04 8.54 24.06
CA VAL A 313 -10.64 9.17 25.25
C VAL A 313 -10.04 8.61 26.54
N GLU A 314 -10.09 7.28 26.72
CA GLU A 314 -9.65 6.61 27.97
C GLU A 314 -8.16 6.32 28.00
N GLN A 315 -7.48 6.34 26.85
CA GLN A 315 -6.04 6.08 26.70
C GLN A 315 -5.61 4.76 27.34
N SER A 316 -6.39 3.70 27.08
CA SER A 316 -6.17 2.39 27.65
C SER A 316 -4.95 1.67 27.07
N ASP A 317 -4.52 0.58 27.70
CA ASP A 317 -3.46 -0.32 27.24
C ASP A 317 -2.09 0.34 27.03
N GLY A 318 -1.85 1.49 27.65
CA GLY A 318 -0.61 2.27 27.51
C GLY A 318 -0.57 3.20 26.29
N TYR A 319 -1.70 3.36 25.58
CA TYR A 319 -1.83 4.34 24.52
C TYR A 319 -2.20 5.71 25.12
N ASP A 320 -1.24 6.62 25.20
CA ASP A 320 -1.36 7.91 25.91
C ASP A 320 -1.22 9.15 25.02
N ILE A 321 -1.30 8.97 23.71
CA ILE A 321 -1.05 10.01 22.69
C ILE A 321 -1.91 11.25 22.90
N SER A 322 -3.19 11.09 23.26
CA SER A 322 -4.11 12.23 23.44
C SER A 322 -3.71 13.17 24.56
N SER A 323 -2.97 12.69 25.59
CA SER A 323 -2.47 13.53 26.69
C SER A 323 -1.22 14.34 26.34
N ARG A 324 -0.54 14.04 25.23
CA ARG A 324 0.71 14.69 24.80
C ARG A 324 0.52 16.11 24.25
N LYS A 325 -0.72 16.56 24.07
CA LYS A 325 -1.07 17.88 23.51
C LYS A 325 -0.52 18.11 22.09
N LEU A 326 -0.46 17.06 21.30
CA LEU A 326 -0.12 17.13 19.89
C LEU A 326 -1.26 17.79 19.11
N PHE A 327 -0.97 18.25 17.89
CA PHE A 327 -2.01 18.74 16.99
C PHE A 327 -3.13 17.70 16.85
N CYS A 328 -4.38 18.14 16.77
CA CYS A 328 -5.58 17.30 16.72
C CYS A 328 -5.64 16.13 17.73
N ASN A 329 -4.94 16.25 18.86
CA ASN A 329 -4.83 15.20 19.90
C ASN A 329 -4.25 13.88 19.37
N GLY A 330 -3.34 13.95 18.40
CA GLY A 330 -2.69 12.79 17.80
C GLY A 330 -3.56 12.06 16.79
N CYS A 331 -4.38 12.76 16.01
CA CYS A 331 -5.21 12.14 14.97
C CYS A 331 -4.38 11.45 13.88
N PHE A 332 -3.12 11.84 13.68
CA PHE A 332 -2.15 11.17 12.81
C PHE A 332 -1.32 10.09 13.50
N ALA A 333 -1.60 9.74 14.74
CA ALA A 333 -0.81 8.72 15.44
C ALA A 333 -1.02 7.34 14.83
N ALA A 334 0.08 6.59 14.69
CA ALA A 334 0.06 5.23 14.13
C ALA A 334 -0.95 4.32 14.85
N GLY A 335 -1.06 4.41 16.17
CA GLY A 335 -1.92 3.53 16.96
C GLY A 335 -3.41 3.68 16.67
N ILE A 336 -3.95 4.91 16.72
CA ILE A 336 -5.41 5.10 16.50
C ILE A 336 -5.78 4.75 15.06
N ASN A 337 -4.94 5.12 14.09
CA ASN A 337 -5.15 4.78 12.68
C ASN A 337 -5.02 3.27 12.43
N PHE A 338 -4.09 2.58 13.10
CA PHE A 338 -4.02 1.12 13.07
C PHE A 338 -5.30 0.47 13.61
N ALA A 339 -5.80 0.94 14.76
CA ALA A 339 -7.03 0.38 15.35
C ALA A 339 -8.25 0.64 14.44
N ALA A 340 -8.35 1.83 13.82
CA ALA A 340 -9.38 2.14 12.83
C ALA A 340 -9.25 1.26 11.58
N SER A 341 -8.02 1.06 11.08
CA SER A 341 -7.77 0.18 9.93
C SER A 341 -8.19 -1.26 10.18
N LEU A 342 -7.99 -1.77 11.40
CA LEU A 342 -8.44 -3.11 11.78
C LEU A 342 -9.98 -3.25 11.76
N VAL A 343 -10.72 -2.16 11.97
CA VAL A 343 -12.18 -2.18 11.80
C VAL A 343 -12.52 -2.45 10.34
N SER A 344 -11.90 -1.74 9.38
CA SER A 344 -12.16 -1.99 7.95
C SER A 344 -11.67 -3.38 7.51
N LEU A 345 -10.53 -3.86 8.02
CA LEU A 345 -10.03 -5.20 7.74
C LEU A 345 -11.02 -6.31 8.12
N PHE A 346 -11.46 -6.31 9.39
CA PHE A 346 -12.30 -7.40 9.89
C PHE A 346 -13.73 -7.31 9.39
N TYR A 347 -14.30 -6.11 9.31
CA TYR A 347 -15.71 -5.94 8.93
C TYR A 347 -15.92 -5.84 7.40
N GLY A 348 -14.89 -5.52 6.64
CA GLY A 348 -14.91 -5.61 5.18
C GLY A 348 -14.80 -7.05 4.67
N GLU A 349 -14.34 -7.98 5.52
CA GLU A 349 -14.35 -9.43 5.26
C GLU A 349 -13.67 -9.83 3.93
N GLY A 350 -12.73 -9.01 3.43
CA GLY A 350 -12.04 -9.25 2.16
C GLY A 350 -12.86 -8.88 0.91
N ASP A 351 -14.05 -8.31 1.07
CA ASP A 351 -14.75 -7.63 -0.01
C ASP A 351 -14.08 -6.27 -0.26
N LEU A 352 -13.59 -6.04 -1.47
CA LEU A 352 -12.83 -4.83 -1.81
C LEU A 352 -13.64 -3.56 -1.59
N LYS A 353 -14.87 -3.54 -2.07
CA LYS A 353 -15.74 -2.35 -2.00
C LYS A 353 -16.19 -2.06 -0.57
N GLU A 354 -16.60 -3.09 0.16
CA GLU A 354 -17.06 -2.92 1.53
C GLU A 354 -15.89 -2.51 2.45
N THR A 355 -14.70 -3.07 2.24
CA THR A 355 -13.48 -2.70 2.98
C THR A 355 -13.14 -1.23 2.78
N ILE A 356 -13.15 -0.74 1.52
CA ILE A 356 -12.92 0.67 1.19
C ILE A 356 -13.99 1.57 1.83
N LYS A 357 -15.28 1.22 1.71
CA LYS A 357 -16.38 2.00 2.32
C LYS A 357 -16.23 2.14 3.82
N ILE A 358 -15.95 1.05 4.51
CA ILE A 358 -15.76 1.09 5.96
C ILE A 358 -14.54 1.93 6.31
N GLY A 359 -13.43 1.80 5.60
CA GLY A 359 -12.22 2.61 5.81
C GLY A 359 -12.50 4.10 5.64
N ALA A 360 -13.12 4.50 4.53
CA ALA A 360 -13.48 5.89 4.25
C ALA A 360 -14.44 6.48 5.30
N LEU A 361 -15.33 5.68 5.88
CA LEU A 361 -16.29 6.13 6.89
C LEU A 361 -15.78 6.01 8.34
N ALA A 362 -14.64 5.36 8.56
CA ALA A 362 -14.14 5.10 9.90
C ALA A 362 -13.62 6.36 10.61
N GLY A 363 -13.15 7.36 9.87
CA GLY A 363 -12.60 8.60 10.40
C GLY A 363 -11.07 8.60 10.53
N TRP A 364 -10.53 9.65 11.12
CA TRP A 364 -9.11 9.98 11.19
C TRP A 364 -8.50 10.11 9.80
N ASP A 365 -7.35 9.53 9.59
CA ASP A 365 -6.62 9.46 8.33
C ASP A 365 -7.20 8.35 7.45
N SER A 366 -8.36 8.62 6.87
CA SER A 366 -9.20 7.57 6.25
C SER A 366 -8.67 7.06 4.91
N ASP A 367 -7.85 7.82 4.21
CA ASP A 367 -7.22 7.40 2.95
C ASP A 367 -6.13 6.35 3.18
N ASN A 368 -5.39 6.41 4.28
CA ASN A 368 -4.39 5.42 4.62
C ASN A 368 -4.97 4.00 4.81
N PRO A 369 -5.93 3.74 5.72
CA PRO A 369 -6.48 2.39 5.86
C PRO A 369 -7.19 1.91 4.60
N THR A 370 -7.77 2.81 3.81
CA THR A 370 -8.36 2.43 2.53
C THR A 370 -7.31 2.04 1.52
N ALA A 371 -6.24 2.83 1.34
CA ALA A 371 -5.12 2.54 0.45
C ALA A 371 -4.47 1.20 0.81
N THR A 372 -4.10 1.02 2.08
CA THR A 372 -3.49 -0.21 2.58
C THR A 372 -4.32 -1.46 2.27
N TRP A 373 -5.61 -1.48 2.68
CA TRP A 373 -6.42 -2.67 2.47
C TRP A 373 -6.91 -2.81 1.04
N GLY A 374 -7.16 -1.70 0.34
CA GLY A 374 -7.44 -1.69 -1.09
C GLY A 374 -6.29 -2.32 -1.87
N GLY A 375 -5.07 -1.87 -1.61
CA GLY A 375 -3.85 -2.43 -2.20
C GLY A 375 -3.66 -3.91 -1.89
N LEU A 376 -3.84 -4.31 -0.63
CA LEU A 376 -3.72 -5.72 -0.21
C LEU A 376 -4.74 -6.63 -0.91
N ILE A 377 -6.02 -6.25 -0.92
CA ILE A 377 -7.05 -7.04 -1.58
C ILE A 377 -6.86 -7.00 -3.10
N GLY A 378 -6.44 -5.85 -3.65
CA GLY A 378 -6.07 -5.72 -5.07
C GLY A 378 -4.91 -6.63 -5.47
N LEU A 379 -3.89 -6.77 -4.61
CA LEU A 379 -2.81 -7.74 -4.77
C LEU A 379 -3.33 -9.19 -4.82
N MET A 380 -4.30 -9.52 -3.97
CA MET A 380 -4.88 -10.87 -3.94
C MET A 380 -5.78 -11.14 -5.15
N LEU A 381 -6.53 -10.15 -5.62
CA LEU A 381 -7.45 -10.23 -6.75
C LEU A 381 -6.74 -10.20 -8.12
N GLY A 382 -5.62 -9.47 -8.22
CA GLY A 382 -5.00 -9.12 -9.48
C GLY A 382 -5.81 -8.10 -10.29
N LYS A 383 -5.25 -7.64 -11.42
CA LYS A 383 -5.88 -6.63 -12.30
C LYS A 383 -7.31 -6.97 -12.66
N GLU A 384 -7.50 -8.15 -13.25
CA GLU A 384 -8.81 -8.60 -13.76
C GLU A 384 -9.84 -8.75 -12.64
N GLY A 385 -9.38 -9.13 -11.45
CA GLY A 385 -10.23 -9.23 -10.26
C GLY A 385 -10.73 -7.86 -9.82
N VAL A 386 -9.86 -6.87 -9.74
CA VAL A 386 -10.23 -5.49 -9.38
C VAL A 386 -11.20 -4.89 -10.42
N GLU A 387 -10.90 -5.03 -11.72
CA GLU A 387 -11.79 -4.56 -12.78
C GLU A 387 -13.16 -5.24 -12.71
N LYS A 388 -13.21 -6.53 -12.40
CA LYS A 388 -14.45 -7.29 -12.23
C LYS A 388 -15.29 -6.81 -11.05
N GLU A 389 -14.65 -6.51 -9.89
CA GLU A 389 -15.36 -5.99 -8.71
C GLU A 389 -16.11 -4.69 -9.01
N PHE A 390 -15.55 -3.82 -9.84
CA PHE A 390 -16.18 -2.58 -10.25
C PHE A 390 -16.98 -2.68 -11.55
N GLY A 391 -16.88 -3.79 -12.29
CA GLY A 391 -17.60 -4.03 -13.55
C GLY A 391 -17.15 -3.10 -14.70
N ARG A 392 -15.91 -2.57 -14.63
CA ARG A 392 -15.37 -1.63 -15.61
C ARG A 392 -13.85 -1.70 -15.70
N LYS A 393 -13.31 -1.09 -16.74
CA LYS A 393 -11.87 -0.79 -16.85
C LYS A 393 -11.57 0.60 -16.32
N PHE A 394 -10.29 0.84 -16.02
CA PHE A 394 -9.79 2.06 -15.43
C PHE A 394 -8.59 2.61 -16.19
N SER A 395 -8.24 3.86 -15.92
CA SER A 395 -6.96 4.40 -16.35
C SER A 395 -5.81 3.52 -15.84
N ASN A 396 -4.83 3.28 -16.70
CA ASN A 396 -3.57 2.65 -16.35
C ASN A 396 -2.45 3.68 -16.09
N LYS A 397 -2.77 4.99 -16.08
CA LYS A 397 -1.79 6.08 -15.97
C LYS A 397 -1.77 6.63 -14.56
N PHE A 398 -0.59 6.69 -13.99
CA PHE A 398 -0.29 7.25 -12.68
C PHE A 398 0.56 8.51 -12.85
N HIS A 399 0.25 9.56 -12.12
CA HIS A 399 1.03 10.79 -12.06
C HIS A 399 1.45 11.03 -10.62
N ILE A 400 2.75 10.90 -10.35
CA ILE A 400 3.31 11.20 -9.04
C ILE A 400 3.00 12.64 -8.64
N HIS A 401 2.87 12.91 -7.34
CA HIS A 401 2.49 14.23 -6.86
C HIS A 401 3.41 15.35 -7.40
N ARG A 402 2.83 16.51 -7.72
CA ARG A 402 3.53 17.65 -8.33
C ARG A 402 4.75 18.16 -7.55
N THR A 403 4.83 17.87 -6.26
CA THR A 403 5.98 18.22 -5.41
C THR A 403 7.10 17.19 -5.45
N ARG A 404 6.96 16.15 -6.26
CA ARG A 404 8.02 15.18 -6.57
C ARG A 404 8.67 15.54 -7.90
N GLN A 405 9.94 15.19 -8.08
CA GLN A 405 10.72 15.62 -9.24
C GLN A 405 11.77 14.60 -9.66
N GLY A 406 12.33 14.80 -10.87
CA GLY A 406 13.45 13.99 -11.38
C GLY A 406 13.03 12.59 -11.85
N PHE A 407 11.75 12.40 -12.19
CA PHE A 407 11.24 11.19 -12.81
C PHE A 407 11.06 11.37 -14.32
N PRO A 408 11.18 10.28 -15.12
CA PRO A 408 10.87 10.32 -16.54
C PRO A 408 9.41 10.74 -16.80
N GLY A 409 9.11 11.23 -18.01
CA GLY A 409 7.73 11.54 -18.42
C GLY A 409 7.07 12.62 -17.57
N GLU A 410 7.84 13.52 -16.97
CA GLU A 410 7.33 14.54 -16.04
C GLU A 410 6.57 13.94 -14.84
N GLY A 411 6.93 12.72 -14.46
CA GLY A 411 6.30 11.99 -13.35
C GLY A 411 5.04 11.19 -13.73
N ILE A 412 4.71 11.12 -15.02
CA ILE A 412 3.66 10.24 -15.50
C ILE A 412 4.24 8.87 -15.84
N ASP A 413 3.67 7.84 -15.25
CA ASP A 413 4.01 6.44 -15.48
C ASP A 413 2.76 5.62 -15.81
N THR A 414 2.91 4.35 -16.11
CA THR A 414 1.79 3.42 -16.31
C THR A 414 1.90 2.25 -15.34
N PHE A 415 0.77 1.70 -14.94
CA PHE A 415 0.78 0.52 -14.06
C PHE A 415 1.50 -0.67 -14.69
N GLU A 416 1.51 -0.80 -16.03
CA GLU A 416 2.31 -1.80 -16.74
C GLU A 416 3.81 -1.59 -16.50
N ASN A 417 4.30 -0.35 -16.64
CA ASN A 417 5.71 -0.05 -16.42
C ASN A 417 6.09 -0.17 -14.94
N MET A 418 5.25 0.31 -14.03
CA MET A 418 5.44 0.15 -12.58
C MET A 418 5.47 -1.33 -12.19
N THR A 419 4.61 -2.15 -12.78
CA THR A 419 4.59 -3.61 -12.62
C THR A 419 5.88 -4.25 -13.13
N GLN A 420 6.33 -3.88 -14.33
CA GLN A 420 7.58 -4.40 -14.90
C GLN A 420 8.78 -4.06 -14.01
N LYS A 421 8.83 -2.84 -13.50
CA LYS A 421 9.85 -2.40 -12.51
C LYS A 421 9.81 -3.25 -11.24
N GLY A 422 8.61 -3.54 -10.73
CA GLY A 422 8.41 -4.44 -9.60
C GLY A 422 8.95 -5.85 -9.86
N LEU A 423 8.67 -6.43 -11.04
CA LEU A 423 9.22 -7.73 -11.44
C LEU A 423 10.75 -7.72 -11.46
N TRP A 424 11.37 -6.67 -11.94
CA TRP A 424 12.84 -6.54 -11.96
C TRP A 424 13.44 -6.47 -10.55
N ILE A 425 12.77 -5.81 -9.62
CA ILE A 425 13.19 -5.80 -8.21
C ILE A 425 13.07 -7.19 -7.63
N ILE A 426 11.97 -7.90 -7.88
CA ILE A 426 11.74 -9.27 -7.37
C ILE A 426 12.77 -10.23 -7.96
N ASP A 427 13.12 -10.14 -9.26
CA ASP A 427 14.19 -10.94 -9.86
C ASP A 427 15.49 -10.82 -9.05
N ARG A 428 15.86 -9.58 -8.68
CA ARG A 428 17.03 -9.31 -7.85
C ARG A 428 16.88 -9.90 -6.45
N VAL A 429 15.75 -9.65 -5.79
CA VAL A 429 15.47 -10.16 -4.44
C VAL A 429 15.51 -11.70 -4.41
N VAL A 430 14.92 -12.34 -5.41
CA VAL A 430 14.95 -13.82 -5.52
C VAL A 430 16.38 -14.33 -5.56
N GLN A 431 17.27 -13.73 -6.33
CA GLN A 431 18.67 -14.16 -6.40
C GLN A 431 19.50 -13.76 -5.18
N GLU A 432 19.41 -12.47 -4.80
CA GLU A 432 20.31 -11.87 -3.80
C GLU A 432 19.89 -12.21 -2.36
N GLU A 433 18.58 -12.18 -2.05
CA GLU A 433 18.06 -12.32 -0.69
C GLU A 433 17.50 -13.71 -0.42
N LEU A 434 16.70 -14.25 -1.36
CA LEU A 434 16.02 -15.52 -1.21
C LEU A 434 16.91 -16.72 -1.59
N LYS A 435 18.03 -16.46 -2.28
CA LYS A 435 18.93 -17.51 -2.80
C LYS A 435 18.20 -18.50 -3.71
N GLY A 436 17.20 -18.02 -4.39
CA GLY A 436 16.37 -18.74 -5.35
C GLY A 436 16.84 -18.57 -6.80
N GLY A 437 16.01 -19.00 -7.73
CA GLY A 437 16.27 -18.94 -9.16
C GLY A 437 15.23 -18.15 -9.93
N VAL A 438 15.67 -17.50 -11.00
CA VAL A 438 14.81 -16.85 -11.99
C VAL A 438 14.97 -17.59 -13.30
N ASP A 439 13.93 -18.25 -13.78
CA ASP A 439 13.90 -18.91 -15.09
C ASP A 439 13.04 -18.11 -16.06
N LEU A 440 13.69 -17.42 -16.97
CA LEU A 440 13.04 -16.60 -17.99
C LEU A 440 12.38 -17.46 -19.09
N ASN A 441 12.75 -18.73 -19.25
CA ASN A 441 12.14 -19.60 -20.25
C ASN A 441 10.77 -20.11 -19.80
N SER A 442 10.65 -20.50 -18.52
CA SER A 442 9.38 -20.88 -17.91
C SER A 442 8.65 -19.68 -17.29
N ASN A 443 9.23 -18.47 -17.37
CA ASN A 443 8.73 -17.25 -16.76
C ASN A 443 8.38 -17.41 -15.27
N SER A 444 9.28 -18.01 -14.49
CA SER A 444 8.99 -18.41 -13.12
C SER A 444 10.14 -18.09 -12.16
N TRP A 445 9.76 -17.84 -10.90
CA TRP A 445 10.69 -17.83 -9.78
C TRP A 445 10.63 -19.15 -9.03
N TYR A 446 11.80 -19.61 -8.60
CA TYR A 446 11.98 -20.77 -7.70
C TYR A 446 12.47 -20.23 -6.36
N ILE A 447 11.62 -20.25 -5.34
CA ILE A 447 11.91 -19.69 -4.03
C ILE A 447 12.09 -20.82 -3.02
N PRO A 448 13.29 -20.99 -2.44
CA PRO A 448 13.52 -22.00 -1.41
C PRO A 448 12.60 -21.79 -0.21
N LYS A 449 11.91 -22.86 0.21
CA LYS A 449 11.18 -22.86 1.48
C LYS A 449 12.15 -22.73 2.64
N LYS A 450 11.74 -22.02 3.68
CA LYS A 450 12.52 -21.86 4.91
C LYS A 450 12.46 -23.12 5.77
#